data_25398604d60efd0d4022401c168778bd
#
_entry.id   25398604d60efd0d4022401c168778bd
#
_cell.length_a   1.000
_cell.length_b   1.000
_cell.length_c   1.000
_cell.angle_alpha   90.00
_cell.angle_beta   90.00
_cell.angle_gamma   90.00
#
_symmetry.space_group_name_H-M   'P 1'
#
loop_
_entity.id
_entity.type
_entity.pdbx_description
1 polymer ?
#
loop_
_entity_poly.entity_id
_entity_poly.type
_entity_poly.pdbx_seq_one_letter_code
_entity_poly.pdbx_strand_id
1 'polypeptide(L)'
;MITKRYKLYKNFGKCMEISNGTVKALVTVDIGPRVIYYGVKGMNIMHEDIDRLTNKGGEFFDKNFKEGEKWYLYGGHRIWKAEEDLLSYVPDNYPVRVDRLENGAIFTPAPQKLTSLQQVMR
;
A
#
# COMPACT_ATOMS: atom_id res chain seq x y z
N MET A 1 -9.73 18.62 -13.98
CA MET A 1 -9.25 17.46 -14.76
C MET A 1 -8.41 16.56 -13.87
N ILE A 2 -8.65 15.27 -13.92
CA ILE A 2 -7.86 14.29 -13.17
C ILE A 2 -6.70 13.82 -14.06
N THR A 3 -5.49 13.94 -13.56
CA THR A 3 -4.30 13.39 -14.22
C THR A 3 -3.79 12.17 -13.44
N LYS A 4 -3.23 11.21 -14.16
CA LYS A 4 -2.70 9.97 -13.60
C LYS A 4 -1.37 9.65 -14.26
N ARG A 5 -0.34 9.40 -13.45
CA ARG A 5 0.96 8.99 -13.96
C ARG A 5 1.70 8.15 -12.93
N TYR A 6 2.56 7.27 -13.40
CA TYR A 6 3.49 6.56 -12.52
C TYR A 6 4.64 7.46 -12.10
N LYS A 7 5.08 7.31 -10.86
CA LYS A 7 6.17 8.08 -10.29
C LYS A 7 6.90 7.24 -9.24
N LEU A 8 8.21 7.29 -9.24
CA LEU A 8 9.01 6.76 -8.14
C LEU A 8 8.90 7.72 -6.96
N TYR A 9 8.64 7.19 -5.77
CA TYR A 9 8.47 8.00 -4.58
C TYR A 9 9.31 7.48 -3.42
N LYS A 10 10.40 8.20 -3.12
CA LYS A 10 11.32 7.85 -2.03
C LYS A 10 11.72 6.38 -2.12
N ASN A 11 11.70 5.65 -1.00
CA ASN A 11 12.01 4.21 -0.99
C ASN A 11 10.75 3.31 -1.02
N PHE A 12 9.61 3.88 -1.42
CA PHE A 12 8.36 3.10 -1.58
C PHE A 12 8.20 2.52 -2.97
N GLY A 13 9.10 2.81 -3.89
CA GLY A 13 9.07 2.32 -5.25
C GLY A 13 8.11 3.10 -6.13
N LYS A 14 7.57 2.39 -7.13
CA LYS A 14 6.64 2.98 -8.08
C LYS A 14 5.29 3.23 -7.42
N CYS A 15 4.75 4.43 -7.65
CA CYS A 15 3.42 4.82 -7.20
C CYS A 15 2.61 5.34 -8.38
N MET A 16 1.29 5.30 -8.27
CA MET A 16 0.38 6.01 -9.16
C MET A 16 0.08 7.37 -8.54
N GLU A 17 0.47 8.45 -9.23
CA GLU A 17 0.11 9.80 -8.85
C GLU A 17 -1.23 10.15 -9.49
N ILE A 18 -2.19 10.54 -8.67
CA ILE A 18 -3.52 10.98 -9.12
C ILE A 18 -3.71 12.41 -8.60
N SER A 19 -4.02 13.33 -9.50
CA SER A 19 -4.12 14.76 -9.16
C SER A 19 -5.29 15.41 -9.89
N ASN A 20 -5.97 16.33 -9.19
CA ASN A 20 -6.97 17.20 -9.80
C ASN A 20 -6.44 18.63 -10.03
N GLY A 21 -5.12 18.83 -9.88
CA GLY A 21 -4.49 20.14 -10.00
C GLY A 21 -4.35 20.89 -8.68
N THR A 22 -5.16 20.56 -7.68
CA THR A 22 -5.12 21.16 -6.34
C THR A 22 -4.66 20.16 -5.29
N VAL A 23 -5.27 18.98 -5.27
CA VAL A 23 -4.94 17.89 -4.37
C VAL A 23 -4.26 16.77 -5.15
N LYS A 24 -3.29 16.13 -4.53
CA LYS A 24 -2.56 15.02 -5.12
C LYS A 24 -2.53 13.84 -4.15
N ALA A 25 -2.71 12.66 -4.70
CA ALA A 25 -2.55 11.39 -3.99
C ALA A 25 -1.48 10.55 -4.69
N LEU A 26 -0.67 9.85 -3.91
CA LEU A 26 0.22 8.80 -4.41
C LEU A 26 -0.20 7.49 -3.77
N VAL A 27 -0.50 6.51 -4.61
CA VAL A 27 -0.85 5.15 -4.17
C VAL A 27 0.26 4.21 -4.60
N THR A 28 0.80 3.44 -3.66
CA THR A 28 1.90 2.52 -3.95
C THR A 28 1.45 1.42 -4.91
N VAL A 29 2.36 0.99 -5.78
CA VAL A 29 2.13 -0.04 -6.80
C VAL A 29 3.08 -1.22 -6.62
N ASP A 30 4.31 -0.97 -6.18
CA ASP A 30 5.29 -2.05 -5.95
C ASP A 30 5.03 -2.79 -4.62
N ILE A 31 4.25 -2.19 -3.76
CA ILE A 31 3.78 -2.74 -2.49
C ILE A 31 2.33 -2.32 -2.26
N GLY A 32 1.68 -2.87 -1.27
CA GLY A 32 0.40 -2.38 -0.78
C GLY A 32 -0.83 -3.04 -1.40
N PRO A 33 -1.83 -2.26 -1.85
CA PRO A 33 -1.79 -0.80 -2.08
C PRO A 33 -1.91 0.03 -0.81
N ARG A 34 -1.20 1.17 -0.77
CA ARG A 34 -1.27 2.16 0.31
C ARG A 34 -1.30 3.57 -0.26
N VAL A 35 -2.16 4.43 0.29
CA VAL A 35 -2.12 5.86 0.00
C VAL A 35 -0.99 6.45 0.83
N ILE A 36 0.19 6.61 0.22
CA ILE A 36 1.39 7.04 0.93
C ILE A 36 1.55 8.56 0.95
N TYR A 37 0.85 9.25 0.07
CA TYR A 37 0.83 10.70 0.00
C TYR A 37 -0.59 11.18 -0.28
N TYR A 38 -1.03 12.18 0.45
CA TYR A 38 -2.26 12.90 0.18
C TYR A 38 -2.11 14.33 0.67
N GLY A 39 -2.27 15.30 -0.21
CA GLY A 39 -2.10 16.68 0.22
C GLY A 39 -2.07 17.70 -0.89
N VAL A 40 -1.78 18.93 -0.49
CA VAL A 40 -1.80 20.14 -1.31
C VAL A 40 -0.42 20.80 -1.23
N LYS A 41 0.12 21.22 -2.38
CA LYS A 41 1.37 22.01 -2.46
C LYS A 41 2.55 21.41 -1.67
N GLY A 42 2.76 20.12 -1.82
CA GLY A 42 3.88 19.43 -1.17
C GLY A 42 3.72 19.12 0.30
N MET A 43 2.54 19.38 0.86
CA MET A 43 2.24 19.09 2.26
C MET A 43 1.52 17.74 2.34
N ASN A 44 2.27 16.68 2.64
CA ASN A 44 1.72 15.33 2.81
C ASN A 44 1.13 15.18 4.22
N ILE A 45 -0.13 14.79 4.34
CA ILE A 45 -0.78 14.50 5.62
C ILE A 45 -0.64 13.04 6.06
N MET A 46 -0.10 12.17 5.19
CA MET A 46 0.12 10.76 5.52
C MET A 46 1.47 10.57 6.21
N HIS A 47 1.53 9.61 7.12
CA HIS A 47 2.78 9.17 7.70
C HIS A 47 3.59 8.38 6.68
N GLU A 48 4.89 8.65 6.60
CA GLU A 48 5.84 7.93 5.75
C GLU A 48 6.88 7.25 6.64
N ASP A 49 6.86 5.92 6.68
CA ASP A 49 7.88 5.18 7.41
C ASP A 49 9.04 4.80 6.48
N ILE A 50 10.00 5.70 6.37
CA ILE A 50 11.18 5.52 5.53
C ILE A 50 12.09 4.42 6.09
N ASP A 51 12.09 4.22 7.40
CA ASP A 51 13.01 3.31 8.08
C ASP A 51 12.55 1.84 8.03
N ARG A 52 11.37 1.57 7.48
CA ARG A 52 10.84 0.21 7.37
C ARG A 52 10.73 -0.49 8.72
N LEU A 53 10.17 0.18 9.71
CA LEU A 53 10.01 -0.39 11.04
C LEU A 53 9.05 -1.57 11.02
N THR A 54 9.36 -2.57 11.84
CA THR A 54 8.45 -3.70 12.03
C THR A 54 8.73 -4.39 13.36
N ASN A 55 7.64 -4.89 13.97
CA ASN A 55 7.71 -5.84 15.08
C ASN A 55 6.91 -7.11 14.74
N LYS A 56 6.58 -7.29 13.46
CA LYS A 56 5.76 -8.41 12.95
C LYS A 56 6.58 -9.25 12.00
N GLY A 57 7.13 -10.33 12.51
CA GLY A 57 7.95 -11.31 11.79
C GLY A 57 8.23 -12.49 12.69
N GLY A 58 9.14 -13.36 12.27
CA GLY A 58 9.60 -14.51 13.05
C GLY A 58 8.84 -15.78 12.73
N GLU A 59 8.74 -16.68 13.71
CA GLU A 59 8.27 -18.06 13.50
C GLU A 59 6.90 -18.17 12.86
N PHE A 60 5.91 -17.41 13.33
CA PHE A 60 4.56 -17.43 12.74
C PHE A 60 4.59 -17.01 11.27
N PHE A 61 5.38 -15.98 10.96
CA PHE A 61 5.50 -15.48 9.58
C PHE A 61 6.26 -16.45 8.70
N ASP A 62 7.32 -17.04 9.19
CA ASP A 62 8.11 -18.03 8.44
C ASP A 62 7.28 -19.28 8.11
N LYS A 63 6.39 -19.67 9.03
CA LYS A 63 5.53 -20.85 8.86
C LYS A 63 4.38 -20.60 7.90
N ASN A 64 3.79 -19.41 7.90
CA ASN A 64 2.55 -19.11 7.17
C ASN A 64 2.77 -18.30 5.89
N PHE A 65 3.94 -17.72 5.72
CA PHE A 65 4.33 -16.94 4.55
C PHE A 65 5.69 -17.44 4.06
N LYS A 66 6.36 -16.64 3.23
CA LYS A 66 7.72 -16.95 2.79
C LYS A 66 8.69 -16.80 3.97
N GLU A 67 9.67 -17.71 4.09
CA GLU A 67 10.70 -17.63 5.12
C GLU A 67 11.40 -16.26 5.11
N GLY A 68 11.49 -15.64 6.27
CA GLY A 68 12.05 -14.28 6.43
C GLY A 68 11.07 -13.17 6.11
N GLU A 69 9.83 -13.49 5.72
CA GLU A 69 8.81 -12.49 5.41
C GLU A 69 8.41 -11.71 6.66
N LYS A 70 8.22 -10.41 6.49
CA LYS A 70 7.79 -9.52 7.57
C LYS A 70 6.70 -8.59 7.08
N TRP A 71 5.83 -8.17 7.98
CA TRP A 71 4.93 -7.06 7.73
C TRP A 71 5.65 -5.78 8.14
N TYR A 72 5.73 -4.83 7.23
CA TYR A 72 6.36 -3.52 7.49
C TYR A 72 5.29 -2.45 7.67
N LEU A 73 5.59 -1.47 8.51
CA LEU A 73 4.68 -0.37 8.77
C LEU A 73 4.41 0.44 7.49
N TYR A 74 5.42 0.72 6.69
CA TYR A 74 5.38 1.61 5.51
C TYR A 74 4.76 2.97 5.79
N GLY A 75 3.64 3.01 6.50
CA GLY A 75 2.84 4.21 6.74
C GLY A 75 1.67 4.32 5.77
N GLY A 76 1.17 5.55 5.62
CA GLY A 76 0.04 5.82 4.74
C GLY A 76 -1.28 5.23 5.23
N HIS A 77 -2.25 5.18 4.32
CA HIS A 77 -3.54 4.53 4.55
C HIS A 77 -3.60 3.21 3.80
N ARG A 78 -4.06 2.17 4.45
CA ARG A 78 -4.34 0.87 3.84
C ARG A 78 -5.71 0.33 4.27
N ILE A 79 -6.24 -0.58 3.47
CA ILE A 79 -7.40 -1.39 3.89
C ILE A 79 -6.86 -2.56 4.71
N TRP A 80 -7.50 -2.86 5.83
CA TRP A 80 -7.14 -4.04 6.60
C TRP A 80 -8.32 -4.60 7.36
N LYS A 81 -8.17 -5.85 7.73
CA LYS A 81 -9.19 -6.62 8.42
C LYS A 81 -9.37 -6.11 9.85
N ALA A 82 -10.60 -5.93 10.29
CA ALA A 82 -10.95 -5.82 11.69
C ALA A 82 -11.27 -7.24 12.20
N GLU A 83 -11.03 -7.59 13.43
CA GLU A 83 -10.29 -6.86 14.46
C GLU A 83 -8.78 -7.03 14.29
N GLU A 84 -7.99 -6.24 15.00
CA GLU A 84 -6.53 -6.38 14.96
C GLU A 84 -6.08 -7.67 15.66
N ASP A 85 -5.46 -8.56 14.89
CA ASP A 85 -4.82 -9.80 15.36
C ASP A 85 -3.65 -10.12 14.43
N LEU A 86 -2.98 -11.27 14.60
CA LEU A 86 -1.87 -11.64 13.72
C LEU A 86 -2.28 -11.75 12.25
N LEU A 87 -3.53 -12.12 11.98
CA LEU A 87 -4.04 -12.24 10.60
C LEU A 87 -4.26 -10.89 9.94
N SER A 88 -4.36 -9.79 10.71
CA SER A 88 -4.46 -8.46 10.11
C SER A 88 -3.12 -7.91 9.62
N TYR A 89 -2.02 -8.60 9.91
CA TYR A 89 -0.66 -8.22 9.53
C TYR A 89 -0.11 -9.09 8.39
N VAL A 90 -0.96 -9.52 7.47
CA VAL A 90 -0.51 -10.23 6.26
C VAL A 90 0.43 -9.31 5.48
N PRO A 91 1.66 -9.78 5.17
CA PRO A 91 2.61 -8.95 4.42
C PRO A 91 2.06 -8.48 3.08
N ASP A 92 2.27 -7.21 2.77
CA ASP A 92 1.84 -6.57 1.52
C ASP A 92 3.05 -6.03 0.73
N ASN A 93 4.14 -6.81 0.69
CA ASN A 93 5.42 -6.42 0.12
C ASN A 93 5.51 -6.67 -1.41
N TYR A 94 4.39 -6.84 -2.08
CA TYR A 94 4.33 -7.29 -3.48
C TYR A 94 3.63 -6.29 -4.37
N PRO A 95 3.96 -6.28 -5.69
CA PRO A 95 3.28 -5.41 -6.65
C PRO A 95 1.79 -5.67 -6.72
N VAL A 96 1.04 -4.61 -7.02
CA VAL A 96 -0.41 -4.67 -7.21
C VAL A 96 -0.76 -4.35 -8.67
N ARG A 97 -1.87 -4.92 -9.15
CA ARG A 97 -2.41 -4.59 -10.47
C ARG A 97 -3.12 -3.24 -10.41
N VAL A 98 -2.93 -2.42 -11.44
CA VAL A 98 -3.57 -1.12 -11.56
C VAL A 98 -4.45 -1.11 -12.79
N ASP A 99 -5.73 -0.80 -12.62
CA ASP A 99 -6.66 -0.56 -13.72
C ASP A 99 -7.05 0.92 -13.67
N ARG A 100 -6.74 1.65 -14.74
CA ARG A 100 -7.04 3.08 -14.84
C ARG A 100 -8.50 3.30 -15.17
N LEU A 101 -9.12 4.22 -14.45
CA LEU A 101 -10.47 4.70 -14.71
C LEU A 101 -10.39 6.14 -15.23
N GLU A 102 -11.50 6.66 -15.75
CA GLU A 102 -11.55 8.04 -16.20
C GLU A 102 -11.13 9.03 -15.10
N ASN A 103 -11.68 8.87 -13.91
CA ASN A 103 -11.44 9.79 -12.79
C ASN A 103 -10.73 9.13 -11.60
N GLY A 104 -9.98 8.05 -11.84
CA GLY A 104 -9.30 7.35 -10.75
C GLY A 104 -8.58 6.10 -11.22
N ALA A 105 -8.45 5.15 -10.30
CA ALA A 105 -7.84 3.85 -10.59
C ALA A 105 -8.32 2.81 -9.58
N ILE A 106 -8.19 1.54 -9.95
CA ILE A 106 -8.44 0.40 -9.07
C ILE A 106 -7.11 -0.30 -8.83
N PHE A 107 -6.81 -0.55 -7.57
CA PHE A 107 -5.57 -1.20 -7.13
C PHE A 107 -5.93 -2.57 -6.55
N THR A 108 -5.50 -3.63 -7.21
CA THR A 108 -5.87 -5.00 -6.87
C THR A 108 -4.63 -5.80 -6.48
N PRO A 109 -4.42 -6.07 -5.19
CA PRO A 109 -3.35 -6.97 -4.74
C PRO A 109 -3.72 -8.42 -5.00
N ALA A 110 -2.74 -9.32 -4.91
CA ALA A 110 -3.02 -10.75 -4.93
C ALA A 110 -3.89 -11.13 -3.71
N PRO A 111 -4.78 -12.12 -3.85
CA PRO A 111 -5.56 -12.61 -2.72
C PRO A 111 -4.65 -13.14 -1.61
N GLN A 112 -5.03 -12.88 -0.36
CA GLN A 112 -4.32 -13.39 0.81
C GLN A 112 -4.73 -14.84 1.03
N LYS A 113 -3.78 -15.77 0.93
CA LYS A 113 -4.06 -17.20 1.06
C LYS A 113 -4.55 -17.56 2.47
N LEU A 114 -3.92 -16.99 3.49
CA LEU A 114 -4.21 -17.33 4.88
C LEU A 114 -5.59 -16.87 5.33
N THR A 115 -6.04 -15.71 4.90
CA THR A 115 -7.33 -15.12 5.30
C THR A 115 -8.43 -15.30 4.26
N SER A 116 -8.07 -15.70 3.04
CA SER A 116 -8.96 -15.76 1.87
C SER A 116 -9.56 -14.39 1.50
N LEU A 117 -8.89 -13.29 1.87
CA LEU A 117 -9.32 -11.93 1.58
C LEU A 117 -8.54 -11.36 0.40
N GLN A 118 -9.21 -10.47 -0.34
CA GLN A 118 -8.57 -9.63 -1.34
C GLN A 118 -9.05 -8.19 -1.15
N GLN A 119 -8.14 -7.31 -0.77
CA GLN A 119 -8.47 -5.95 -0.35
C GLN A 119 -8.22 -4.96 -1.49
N VAL A 120 -9.22 -4.81 -2.34
CA VAL A 120 -9.17 -3.94 -3.52
C VAL A 120 -9.44 -2.49 -3.12
N MET A 121 -8.57 -1.58 -3.54
CA MET A 121 -8.71 -0.14 -3.28
C MET A 121 -9.14 0.57 -4.57
N ARG A 122 -10.18 1.42 -4.48
CA ARG A 122 -10.65 2.26 -5.56
C ARG A 122 -10.72 3.72 -5.13
#